data_1a900bc5fda14b2a7f7be0a51d412371
#
_entry.id   1a900bc5fda14b2a7f7be0a51d412371
#
_cell.length_a   1.000
_cell.length_b   1.000
_cell.length_c   1.000
_cell.angle_alpha   90.00
_cell.angle_beta   90.00
_cell.angle_gamma   90.00
#
_symmetry.space_group_name_H-M   'P 1'
#
loop_
_entity.id
_entity.type
_entity.pdbx_description
1 polymer ?
#
loop_
_entity_poly.entity_id
_entity_poly.type
_entity_poly.pdbx_seq_one_letter_code
_entity_poly.pdbx_strand_id
1 'polypeptide(L)'
;MIKDSGVLTVTVSETSTSKQLKFIRVAAWSESDQSNLYWYTTADITNGTASLTVDEKYHDYIKGDYTVHVYVDFSDGTTSGYNLGSYTFNADQPVQQESSYFIDISSHNGVISVSEFLSLKSQGITGVVVKLTEGTSYTNPYASSQISNAQAAGLKVSAYHYSHYETAAEAKAEAQYFVSVAKSLGLSSSTVMVNDMEASEMLNGDINANTQAWKEEMTRLGYGDLVYYTMASWLDIKGGKVSTSTFGMSNFWVAHYVYGYTYLDQETAKSLAYYSSAAAWQYTSVSPKLSHALDENIDYTGRFTW
;
A
#
# COMPACT_ATOMS: atom_id res chain seq x y z
N MET A 1 3.61 33.59 5.40
CA MET A 1 4.33 32.63 4.58
C MET A 1 3.53 31.35 4.61
N ILE A 2 2.76 31.05 3.55
CA ILE A 2 2.03 29.79 3.43
C ILE A 2 3.14 28.74 3.27
N LYS A 3 3.24 27.78 4.19
CA LYS A 3 4.11 26.61 3.99
C LYS A 3 3.63 25.92 2.73
N ASP A 4 4.48 25.80 1.74
CA ASP A 4 4.26 24.95 0.58
C ASP A 4 4.04 23.52 1.10
N SER A 5 2.82 23.03 0.89
CA SER A 5 2.42 21.68 1.35
C SER A 5 2.63 20.64 0.27
N GLY A 6 3.24 21.00 -0.88
CA GLY A 6 3.32 20.12 -2.06
C GLY A 6 1.98 19.87 -2.74
N VAL A 7 0.95 20.62 -2.38
CA VAL A 7 -0.39 20.50 -2.94
C VAL A 7 -1.00 21.86 -3.28
N LEU A 8 -1.72 21.91 -4.38
CA LEU A 8 -2.54 23.06 -4.82
C LEU A 8 -3.98 22.61 -4.96
N THR A 9 -4.91 23.26 -4.26
CA THR A 9 -6.34 23.02 -4.45
C THR A 9 -6.92 23.98 -5.48
N VAL A 10 -7.51 23.41 -6.52
CA VAL A 10 -8.25 24.15 -7.56
C VAL A 10 -9.74 23.97 -7.28
N THR A 11 -10.44 25.08 -7.03
CA THR A 11 -11.88 25.10 -6.80
C THR A 11 -12.59 25.81 -7.93
N VAL A 12 -13.63 25.21 -8.47
CA VAL A 12 -14.49 25.77 -9.51
C VAL A 12 -15.89 25.87 -8.95
N SER A 13 -16.49 27.06 -9.04
CA SER A 13 -17.86 27.33 -8.58
C SER A 13 -18.70 27.95 -9.68
N GLU A 14 -19.97 27.55 -9.74
CA GLU A 14 -20.97 28.17 -10.59
C GLU A 14 -21.22 29.63 -10.14
N THR A 15 -21.13 30.56 -11.08
CA THR A 15 -21.48 31.98 -10.83
C THR A 15 -22.84 32.36 -11.38
N SER A 16 -23.51 31.44 -12.07
CA SER A 16 -24.80 31.65 -12.75
C SER A 16 -25.56 30.34 -12.84
N THR A 17 -26.87 30.40 -12.75
CA THR A 17 -27.76 29.24 -12.93
C THR A 17 -27.94 28.83 -14.40
N SER A 18 -27.40 29.60 -15.35
CA SER A 18 -27.56 29.35 -16.80
C SER A 18 -26.62 28.27 -17.34
N LYS A 19 -25.53 27.94 -16.64
CA LYS A 19 -24.61 26.87 -16.99
C LYS A 19 -24.23 26.09 -15.73
N GLN A 20 -24.64 24.84 -15.70
CA GLN A 20 -24.35 23.93 -14.58
C GLN A 20 -23.06 23.14 -14.88
N LEU A 21 -22.20 23.01 -13.89
CA LEU A 21 -21.01 22.16 -13.94
C LEU A 21 -21.41 20.70 -14.13
N LYS A 22 -20.66 19.97 -14.96
CA LYS A 22 -20.85 18.54 -15.19
C LYS A 22 -19.59 17.74 -14.87
N PHE A 23 -18.43 18.25 -15.29
CA PHE A 23 -17.18 17.55 -15.14
C PHE A 23 -16.02 18.56 -15.14
N ILE A 24 -15.05 18.38 -14.26
CA ILE A 24 -13.87 19.25 -14.14
C ILE A 24 -12.62 18.43 -14.43
N ARG A 25 -11.74 19.01 -15.23
CA ARG A 25 -10.39 18.48 -15.50
C ARG A 25 -9.36 19.55 -15.20
N VAL A 26 -8.31 19.16 -14.47
CA VAL A 26 -7.15 20.02 -14.22
C VAL A 26 -5.93 19.36 -14.83
N ALA A 27 -5.21 20.08 -15.67
CA ALA A 27 -3.92 19.68 -16.23
C ALA A 27 -2.80 20.41 -15.51
N ALA A 28 -1.77 19.72 -15.05
CA ALA A 28 -0.59 20.33 -14.44
C ALA A 28 0.69 19.70 -15.01
N TRP A 29 1.70 20.53 -15.26
CA TRP A 29 3.02 20.11 -15.77
C TRP A 29 4.07 21.17 -15.48
N SER A 30 5.35 20.78 -15.34
CA SER A 30 6.48 21.69 -15.20
C SER A 30 7.44 21.66 -16.40
N GLU A 31 7.49 20.54 -17.16
CA GLU A 31 8.38 20.41 -18.29
C GLU A 31 7.82 21.14 -19.53
N SER A 32 8.69 21.83 -20.25
CA SER A 32 8.29 22.64 -21.41
C SER A 32 7.69 21.85 -22.57
N ASP A 33 8.03 20.56 -22.66
CA ASP A 33 7.50 19.60 -23.63
C ASP A 33 6.27 18.83 -23.09
N GLN A 34 5.80 19.16 -21.90
CA GLN A 34 4.70 18.50 -21.20
C GLN A 34 4.92 17.01 -20.92
N SER A 35 6.17 16.54 -20.88
CA SER A 35 6.50 15.13 -20.65
C SER A 35 6.01 14.63 -19.29
N ASN A 36 5.87 15.50 -18.30
CA ASN A 36 5.33 15.21 -16.97
C ASN A 36 3.88 15.71 -16.76
N LEU A 37 3.13 15.91 -17.85
CA LEU A 37 1.71 16.30 -17.77
C LEU A 37 0.88 15.25 -17.04
N TYR A 38 0.15 15.69 -16.01
CA TYR A 38 -0.81 14.85 -15.30
C TYR A 38 -2.20 15.49 -15.30
N TRP A 39 -3.24 14.63 -15.45
CA TRP A 39 -4.63 15.04 -15.47
C TRP A 39 -5.35 14.61 -14.20
N TYR A 40 -5.93 15.58 -13.52
CA TYR A 40 -6.82 15.40 -12.38
C TYR A 40 -8.25 15.60 -12.84
N THR A 41 -9.19 14.77 -12.41
CA THR A 41 -10.57 14.82 -12.88
C THR A 41 -11.56 14.61 -11.74
N THR A 42 -12.74 15.26 -11.82
CA THR A 42 -13.86 14.98 -10.93
C THR A 42 -15.21 15.23 -11.60
N ALA A 43 -16.19 14.40 -11.24
CA ALA A 43 -17.61 14.62 -11.47
C ALA A 43 -18.36 14.96 -10.17
N ASP A 44 -17.64 15.02 -9.04
CA ASP A 44 -18.23 15.35 -7.73
C ASP A 44 -18.46 16.85 -7.63
N ILE A 45 -19.69 17.25 -7.92
CA ILE A 45 -20.15 18.64 -7.86
C ILE A 45 -21.19 18.75 -6.77
N THR A 46 -20.86 19.47 -5.71
CA THR A 46 -21.76 19.68 -4.57
C THR A 46 -22.14 21.16 -4.49
N ASN A 47 -23.43 21.45 -4.53
CA ASN A 47 -23.95 22.83 -4.47
C ASN A 47 -23.31 23.76 -5.52
N GLY A 48 -23.14 23.28 -6.75
CA GLY A 48 -22.53 24.04 -7.83
C GLY A 48 -21.03 24.31 -7.66
N THR A 49 -20.33 23.53 -6.86
CA THR A 49 -18.89 23.66 -6.61
C THR A 49 -18.18 22.31 -6.68
N ALA A 50 -17.03 22.29 -7.30
CA ALA A 50 -16.11 21.15 -7.33
C ALA A 50 -14.69 21.57 -6.96
N SER A 51 -13.93 20.70 -6.30
CA SER A 51 -12.54 20.94 -5.95
C SER A 51 -11.67 19.75 -6.35
N LEU A 52 -10.48 20.04 -6.86
CA LEU A 52 -9.44 19.09 -7.22
C LEU A 52 -8.13 19.50 -6.58
N THR A 53 -7.37 18.54 -6.10
CA THR A 53 -6.02 18.77 -5.55
C THR A 53 -4.97 18.32 -6.56
N VAL A 54 -4.16 19.24 -7.02
CA VAL A 54 -2.90 18.97 -7.72
C VAL A 54 -1.87 18.68 -6.64
N ASP A 55 -1.19 17.54 -6.75
CA ASP A 55 -0.27 17.04 -5.73
C ASP A 55 1.06 16.65 -6.43
N GLU A 56 2.16 17.21 -5.97
CA GLU A 56 3.48 16.99 -6.57
C GLU A 56 3.94 15.53 -6.56
N LYS A 57 3.34 14.66 -5.74
CA LYS A 57 3.62 13.21 -5.77
C LYS A 57 3.29 12.55 -7.12
N TYR A 58 2.35 13.11 -7.89
CA TYR A 58 2.01 12.62 -9.23
C TYR A 58 2.94 13.18 -10.31
N HIS A 59 3.90 14.00 -9.93
CA HIS A 59 4.93 14.60 -10.76
C HIS A 59 6.34 14.27 -10.24
N ASP A 60 6.50 13.10 -9.60
CA ASP A 60 7.78 12.61 -9.07
C ASP A 60 8.48 13.59 -8.12
N TYR A 61 7.69 14.46 -7.44
CA TYR A 61 8.18 15.51 -6.54
C TYR A 61 9.20 16.46 -7.20
N ILE A 62 9.09 16.67 -8.51
CA ILE A 62 9.93 17.64 -9.22
C ILE A 62 9.59 19.03 -8.71
N LYS A 63 10.58 19.71 -8.10
CA LYS A 63 10.42 21.10 -7.64
C LYS A 63 10.45 22.04 -8.83
N GLY A 64 9.68 23.11 -8.74
CA GLY A 64 9.69 24.15 -9.74
C GLY A 64 8.33 24.74 -10.02
N ASP A 65 8.26 25.47 -11.12
CA ASP A 65 7.06 26.16 -11.55
C ASP A 65 6.20 25.27 -12.43
N TYR A 66 4.98 25.00 -11.95
CA TYR A 66 3.98 24.20 -12.65
C TYR A 66 2.96 25.08 -13.34
N THR A 67 2.77 24.87 -14.63
CA THR A 67 1.65 25.44 -15.37
C THR A 67 0.40 24.65 -15.07
N VAL A 68 -0.70 25.35 -14.74
CA VAL A 68 -1.98 24.72 -14.37
C VAL A 68 -3.10 25.25 -15.26
N HIS A 69 -3.76 24.34 -15.97
CA HIS A 69 -4.95 24.64 -16.76
C HIS A 69 -6.17 23.92 -16.19
N VAL A 70 -7.32 24.57 -16.23
CA VAL A 70 -8.63 24.01 -15.87
C VAL A 70 -9.52 23.94 -17.09
N TYR A 71 -10.19 22.82 -17.28
CA TYR A 71 -11.23 22.61 -18.29
C TYR A 71 -12.52 22.23 -17.58
N VAL A 72 -13.58 22.96 -17.91
CA VAL A 72 -14.90 22.80 -17.32
C VAL A 72 -15.89 22.36 -18.40
N ASP A 73 -16.45 21.18 -18.23
CA ASP A 73 -17.54 20.69 -19.08
C ASP A 73 -18.88 21.00 -18.41
N PHE A 74 -19.80 21.58 -19.14
CA PHE A 74 -21.11 21.97 -18.67
C PHE A 74 -22.21 20.99 -19.12
N SER A 75 -23.36 21.03 -18.43
CA SER A 75 -24.52 20.19 -18.74
C SER A 75 -25.11 20.47 -20.11
N ASP A 76 -24.90 21.66 -20.68
CA ASP A 76 -25.32 22.07 -22.04
C ASP A 76 -24.43 21.49 -23.14
N GLY A 77 -23.40 20.70 -22.80
CA GLY A 77 -22.45 20.09 -23.72
C GLY A 77 -21.30 21.01 -24.14
N THR A 78 -21.21 22.22 -23.60
CA THR A 78 -20.09 23.14 -23.88
C THR A 78 -18.93 22.89 -22.94
N THR A 79 -17.70 23.23 -23.37
CA THR A 79 -16.47 23.20 -22.58
C THR A 79 -15.83 24.59 -22.56
N SER A 80 -15.31 24.99 -21.39
CA SER A 80 -14.48 26.18 -21.24
C SER A 80 -13.11 25.81 -20.65
N GLY A 81 -12.05 26.40 -21.18
CA GLY A 81 -10.67 26.22 -20.68
C GLY A 81 -10.12 27.51 -20.10
N TYR A 82 -9.38 27.39 -18.99
CA TYR A 82 -8.77 28.51 -18.28
C TYR A 82 -7.31 28.18 -17.97
N ASN A 83 -6.43 29.12 -18.27
CA ASN A 83 -5.05 29.08 -17.78
C ASN A 83 -5.01 29.77 -16.41
N LEU A 84 -4.67 29.03 -15.35
CA LEU A 84 -4.59 29.57 -13.99
C LEU A 84 -3.22 30.18 -13.68
N GLY A 85 -2.27 30.12 -14.61
CA GLY A 85 -0.92 30.61 -14.43
C GLY A 85 0.05 29.54 -13.93
N SER A 86 1.13 30.00 -13.30
CA SER A 86 2.20 29.17 -12.78
C SER A 86 2.19 29.16 -11.25
N TYR A 87 2.39 27.96 -10.67
CA TYR A 87 2.47 27.73 -9.23
C TYR A 87 3.76 27.00 -8.91
N THR A 88 4.52 27.53 -7.96
CA THR A 88 5.81 26.94 -7.57
C THR A 88 5.61 25.92 -6.48
N PHE A 89 6.01 24.67 -6.73
CA PHE A 89 6.11 23.62 -5.72
C PHE A 89 7.56 23.52 -5.23
N ASN A 90 7.75 23.61 -3.91
CA ASN A 90 9.05 23.58 -3.25
C ASN A 90 9.11 22.56 -2.11
N ALA A 91 8.07 21.77 -1.90
CA ALA A 91 8.11 20.76 -0.88
C ALA A 91 9.29 19.82 -1.12
N ASP A 92 10.05 19.55 -0.09
CA ASP A 92 11.04 18.48 -0.16
C ASP A 92 10.30 17.19 -0.39
N GLN A 93 10.84 16.32 -1.26
CA GLN A 93 10.37 14.94 -1.29
C GLN A 93 10.23 14.50 0.16
N PRO A 94 9.11 13.86 0.54
CA PRO A 94 9.09 13.19 1.83
C PRO A 94 10.39 12.40 1.88
N VAL A 95 11.19 12.62 2.93
CA VAL A 95 12.49 11.93 3.09
C VAL A 95 12.17 10.49 2.74
N GLN A 96 12.61 10.02 1.55
CA GLN A 96 12.47 8.61 1.22
C GLN A 96 13.24 7.93 2.34
N GLN A 97 12.50 7.37 3.28
CA GLN A 97 13.07 6.47 4.25
C GLN A 97 13.81 5.47 3.39
N GLU A 98 15.13 5.39 3.55
CA GLU A 98 15.95 4.52 2.70
C GLU A 98 15.22 3.19 2.64
N SER A 99 14.85 2.76 1.42
CA SER A 99 14.01 1.57 1.23
C SER A 99 14.61 0.46 2.08
N SER A 100 13.91 0.07 3.12
CA SER A 100 14.38 -0.95 4.03
C SER A 100 13.81 -2.29 3.58
N TYR A 101 14.55 -3.36 3.79
CA TYR A 101 14.17 -4.68 3.32
C TYR A 101 13.69 -5.53 4.48
N PHE A 102 12.67 -6.31 4.22
CA PHE A 102 12.17 -7.31 5.14
C PHE A 102 11.91 -8.63 4.42
N ILE A 103 11.76 -9.67 5.20
CA ILE A 103 11.40 -11.01 4.75
C ILE A 103 10.03 -11.38 5.29
N ASP A 104 9.36 -12.30 4.63
CA ASP A 104 8.22 -12.98 5.22
C ASP A 104 8.47 -14.48 5.28
N ILE A 105 7.95 -15.10 6.34
CA ILE A 105 8.24 -16.48 6.70
C ILE A 105 7.02 -17.19 7.27
N SER A 106 7.02 -18.50 7.08
CA SER A 106 5.95 -19.39 7.55
C SER A 106 6.51 -20.68 8.17
N SER A 107 5.67 -21.68 8.29
CA SER A 107 6.10 -23.03 8.66
C SER A 107 7.00 -23.70 7.62
N HIS A 108 6.97 -23.25 6.36
CA HIS A 108 7.87 -23.76 5.31
C HIS A 108 9.34 -23.46 5.60
N ASN A 109 9.60 -22.37 6.32
CA ASN A 109 10.96 -21.96 6.69
C ASN A 109 11.46 -22.66 7.99
N GLY A 110 10.58 -23.37 8.71
CA GLY A 110 10.95 -24.06 9.94
C GLY A 110 11.46 -23.13 11.05
N VAL A 111 12.38 -23.61 11.85
CA VAL A 111 13.07 -22.80 12.86
C VAL A 111 14.22 -22.05 12.20
N ILE A 112 14.20 -20.72 12.30
CA ILE A 112 15.33 -19.86 11.93
C ILE A 112 16.03 -19.43 13.23
N SER A 113 17.31 -19.70 13.33
CA SER A 113 18.11 -19.36 14.50
C SER A 113 18.40 -17.86 14.60
N VAL A 114 18.76 -17.40 15.80
CA VAL A 114 19.20 -16.01 16.01
C VAL A 114 20.41 -15.68 15.13
N SER A 115 21.34 -16.61 14.92
CA SER A 115 22.52 -16.41 14.06
C SER A 115 22.13 -16.24 12.58
N GLU A 116 21.13 -16.94 12.09
CA GLU A 116 20.61 -16.77 10.73
C GLU A 116 19.90 -15.41 10.57
N PHE A 117 19.10 -14.99 11.55
CA PHE A 117 18.52 -13.63 11.55
C PHE A 117 19.59 -12.53 11.63
N LEU A 118 20.66 -12.71 12.40
CA LEU A 118 21.79 -11.78 12.42
C LEU A 118 22.52 -11.74 11.07
N SER A 119 22.66 -12.87 10.40
CA SER A 119 23.21 -12.93 9.04
C SER A 119 22.32 -12.18 8.04
N LEU A 120 20.99 -12.36 8.09
CA LEU A 120 20.03 -11.60 7.27
C LEU A 120 20.12 -10.10 7.55
N LYS A 121 20.23 -9.72 8.84
CA LYS A 121 20.39 -8.32 9.23
C LYS A 121 21.67 -7.69 8.67
N SER A 122 22.78 -8.42 8.65
CA SER A 122 24.03 -7.97 8.05
C SER A 122 23.94 -7.77 6.53
N GLN A 123 22.91 -8.35 5.90
CA GLN A 123 22.58 -8.24 4.48
C GLN A 123 21.45 -7.21 4.21
N GLY A 124 21.16 -6.34 5.18
CA GLY A 124 20.21 -5.24 5.02
C GLY A 124 18.75 -5.59 5.36
N ILE A 125 18.46 -6.80 5.84
CA ILE A 125 17.11 -7.18 6.29
C ILE A 125 16.89 -6.66 7.71
N THR A 126 15.96 -5.74 7.90
CA THR A 126 15.69 -5.13 9.21
C THR A 126 14.31 -5.45 9.78
N GLY A 127 13.49 -6.17 9.02
CA GLY A 127 12.16 -6.61 9.45
C GLY A 127 11.83 -8.03 9.03
N VAL A 128 10.83 -8.61 9.69
CA VAL A 128 10.26 -9.92 9.36
C VAL A 128 8.75 -9.92 9.60
N VAL A 129 8.00 -10.49 8.66
CA VAL A 129 6.56 -10.76 8.80
C VAL A 129 6.36 -12.26 8.96
N VAL A 130 5.81 -12.67 10.09
CA VAL A 130 5.68 -14.08 10.47
C VAL A 130 4.24 -14.56 10.27
N LYS A 131 4.03 -15.65 9.52
CA LYS A 131 2.72 -16.33 9.48
C LYS A 131 2.34 -16.79 10.88
N LEU A 132 1.19 -16.35 11.39
CA LEU A 132 0.66 -16.88 12.65
C LEU A 132 -0.40 -17.92 12.40
N THR A 133 -1.36 -17.60 11.54
CA THR A 133 -2.59 -18.39 11.39
C THR A 133 -3.03 -18.49 9.94
N GLU A 134 -3.93 -19.44 9.68
CA GLU A 134 -4.63 -19.62 8.42
C GLU A 134 -6.05 -20.09 8.69
N GLY A 135 -7.05 -19.48 8.06
CA GLY A 135 -8.46 -19.73 8.34
C GLY A 135 -8.78 -19.60 9.83
N THR A 136 -9.60 -20.49 10.37
CA THR A 136 -10.01 -20.46 11.78
C THR A 136 -9.39 -21.56 12.65
N SER A 137 -8.43 -22.32 12.12
CA SER A 137 -7.95 -23.53 12.82
C SER A 137 -6.45 -23.79 12.76
N TYR A 138 -5.76 -23.29 11.74
CA TYR A 138 -4.32 -23.50 11.62
C TYR A 138 -3.51 -22.43 12.35
N THR A 139 -2.53 -22.86 13.13
CA THR A 139 -1.49 -22.01 13.72
C THR A 139 -0.12 -22.52 13.27
N ASN A 140 0.75 -21.60 12.85
CA ASN A 140 2.14 -21.91 12.51
C ASN A 140 2.88 -22.45 13.74
N PRO A 141 3.32 -23.73 13.75
CA PRO A 141 3.96 -24.34 14.91
C PRO A 141 5.31 -23.71 15.28
N TYR A 142 5.93 -22.97 14.36
CA TYR A 142 7.21 -22.32 14.56
C TYR A 142 7.10 -20.82 14.89
N ALA A 143 5.90 -20.23 14.88
CA ALA A 143 5.69 -18.80 15.06
C ALA A 143 6.36 -18.26 16.34
N SER A 144 6.21 -18.97 17.47
CA SER A 144 6.82 -18.55 18.75
C SER A 144 8.35 -18.43 18.67
N SER A 145 9.02 -19.44 18.09
CA SER A 145 10.47 -19.43 17.94
C SER A 145 10.94 -18.44 16.87
N GLN A 146 10.22 -18.32 15.76
CA GLN A 146 10.51 -17.35 14.71
C GLN A 146 10.44 -15.92 15.24
N ILE A 147 9.39 -15.58 15.99
CA ILE A 147 9.23 -14.27 16.63
C ILE A 147 10.35 -13.98 17.63
N SER A 148 10.56 -14.90 18.59
CA SER A 148 11.55 -14.69 19.66
C SER A 148 12.98 -14.57 19.12
N ASN A 149 13.35 -15.39 18.14
CA ASN A 149 14.67 -15.36 17.54
C ASN A 149 14.90 -14.10 16.69
N ALA A 150 13.89 -13.66 15.92
CA ALA A 150 13.95 -12.42 15.17
C ALA A 150 14.09 -11.19 16.08
N GLN A 151 13.32 -11.14 17.17
CA GLN A 151 13.43 -10.08 18.19
C GLN A 151 14.80 -10.07 18.86
N ALA A 152 15.33 -11.25 19.20
CA ALA A 152 16.67 -11.38 19.79
C ALA A 152 17.78 -10.91 18.84
N ALA A 153 17.60 -11.05 17.53
CA ALA A 153 18.48 -10.50 16.50
C ALA A 153 18.26 -8.99 16.26
N GLY A 154 17.23 -8.40 16.86
CA GLY A 154 16.89 -6.99 16.74
C GLY A 154 16.24 -6.63 15.40
N LEU A 155 15.45 -7.53 14.81
CA LEU A 155 14.57 -7.25 13.68
C LEU A 155 13.22 -6.75 14.21
N LYS A 156 12.56 -5.90 13.42
CA LYS A 156 11.15 -5.54 13.64
C LYS A 156 10.28 -6.73 13.25
N VAL A 157 9.35 -7.11 14.13
CA VAL A 157 8.46 -8.25 13.91
C VAL A 157 7.05 -7.76 13.62
N SER A 158 6.51 -8.22 12.50
CA SER A 158 5.12 -8.09 12.09
C SER A 158 4.52 -9.48 11.89
N ALA A 159 3.21 -9.56 11.69
CA ALA A 159 2.52 -10.84 11.60
C ALA A 159 1.53 -10.89 10.45
N TYR A 160 1.32 -12.07 9.87
CA TYR A 160 0.27 -12.25 8.87
C TYR A 160 -0.65 -13.45 9.14
N HIS A 161 -1.83 -13.33 8.57
CA HIS A 161 -2.89 -14.33 8.55
C HIS A 161 -3.23 -14.65 7.10
N TYR A 162 -3.17 -15.91 6.71
CA TYR A 162 -3.61 -16.40 5.40
C TYR A 162 -5.13 -16.60 5.43
N SER A 163 -5.82 -15.77 4.65
CA SER A 163 -7.28 -15.70 4.67
C SER A 163 -7.95 -16.61 3.65
N HIS A 164 -9.12 -17.17 4.05
CA HIS A 164 -9.96 -18.03 3.22
C HIS A 164 -11.42 -17.55 3.12
N TYR A 165 -11.80 -16.50 3.85
CA TYR A 165 -13.18 -16.08 4.01
C TYR A 165 -13.87 -15.77 2.69
N GLU A 166 -15.09 -16.29 2.53
CA GLU A 166 -16.01 -15.98 1.42
C GLU A 166 -17.19 -15.09 1.88
N THR A 167 -17.37 -14.93 3.21
CA THR A 167 -18.42 -14.13 3.83
C THR A 167 -17.89 -13.18 4.91
N ALA A 168 -18.65 -12.13 5.22
CA ALA A 168 -18.32 -11.21 6.31
C ALA A 168 -18.29 -11.89 7.69
N ALA A 169 -19.06 -12.95 7.90
CA ALA A 169 -19.06 -13.70 9.14
C ALA A 169 -17.76 -14.51 9.31
N GLU A 170 -17.31 -15.16 8.25
CA GLU A 170 -16.03 -15.87 8.23
C GLU A 170 -14.86 -14.90 8.39
N ALA A 171 -14.86 -13.77 7.70
CA ALA A 171 -13.85 -12.74 7.83
C ALA A 171 -13.67 -12.27 9.28
N LYS A 172 -14.77 -12.07 10.00
CA LYS A 172 -14.73 -11.74 11.45
C LYS A 172 -14.19 -12.90 12.28
N ALA A 173 -14.58 -14.14 12.00
CA ALA A 173 -14.10 -15.29 12.73
C ALA A 173 -12.59 -15.51 12.55
N GLU A 174 -12.08 -15.32 11.33
CA GLU A 174 -10.65 -15.38 11.02
C GLU A 174 -9.87 -14.26 11.72
N ALA A 175 -10.38 -13.01 11.73
CA ALA A 175 -9.80 -11.91 12.48
C ALA A 175 -9.71 -12.19 13.98
N GLN A 176 -10.76 -12.76 14.58
CA GLN A 176 -10.78 -13.15 16.00
C GLN A 176 -9.73 -14.22 16.30
N TYR A 177 -9.63 -15.21 15.43
CA TYR A 177 -8.64 -16.29 15.57
C TYR A 177 -7.21 -15.72 15.46
N PHE A 178 -6.93 -14.92 14.46
CA PHE A 178 -5.63 -14.26 14.27
C PHE A 178 -5.21 -13.46 15.50
N VAL A 179 -6.10 -12.59 16.00
CA VAL A 179 -5.84 -11.78 17.20
C VAL A 179 -5.65 -12.62 18.45
N SER A 180 -6.40 -13.74 18.61
CA SER A 180 -6.24 -14.61 19.76
C SER A 180 -4.84 -15.22 19.82
N VAL A 181 -4.31 -15.67 18.67
CA VAL A 181 -2.96 -16.22 18.55
C VAL A 181 -1.90 -15.13 18.73
N ALA A 182 -2.08 -13.96 18.11
CA ALA A 182 -1.16 -12.82 18.26
C ALA A 182 -0.99 -12.43 19.74
N LYS A 183 -2.10 -12.32 20.48
CA LYS A 183 -2.08 -12.05 21.94
C LYS A 183 -1.38 -13.13 22.74
N SER A 184 -1.62 -14.40 22.40
CA SER A 184 -0.95 -15.52 23.08
C SER A 184 0.56 -15.56 22.88
N LEU A 185 1.03 -15.00 21.76
CA LEU A 185 2.45 -14.88 21.42
C LEU A 185 3.07 -13.52 21.89
N GLY A 186 2.32 -12.71 22.63
CA GLY A 186 2.79 -11.46 23.21
C GLY A 186 2.96 -10.31 22.22
N LEU A 187 2.36 -10.39 21.03
CA LEU A 187 2.39 -9.30 20.06
C LEU A 187 1.46 -8.16 20.51
N SER A 188 2.01 -6.96 20.58
CA SER A 188 1.28 -5.77 21.03
C SER A 188 0.29 -5.26 19.99
N SER A 189 -0.62 -4.38 20.41
CA SER A 189 -1.56 -3.69 19.51
C SER A 189 -0.91 -2.76 18.49
N SER A 190 0.37 -2.44 18.65
CA SER A 190 1.17 -1.66 17.67
C SER A 190 1.88 -2.55 16.63
N THR A 191 1.72 -3.87 16.70
CA THR A 191 2.23 -4.78 15.68
C THR A 191 1.50 -4.55 14.36
N VAL A 192 2.23 -4.46 13.25
CA VAL A 192 1.62 -4.47 11.92
C VAL A 192 1.01 -5.84 11.66
N MET A 193 -0.28 -5.87 11.36
CA MET A 193 -1.06 -7.08 11.13
C MET A 193 -1.47 -7.16 9.67
N VAL A 194 -1.05 -8.24 9.00
CA VAL A 194 -1.27 -8.40 7.57
C VAL A 194 -2.40 -9.38 7.30
N ASN A 195 -3.32 -8.95 6.44
CA ASN A 195 -4.32 -9.81 5.82
C ASN A 195 -3.77 -10.32 4.50
N ASP A 196 -3.42 -11.57 4.43
CA ASP A 196 -2.90 -12.22 3.24
C ASP A 196 -4.08 -12.77 2.41
N MET A 197 -4.38 -12.05 1.32
CA MET A 197 -5.54 -12.28 0.46
C MET A 197 -5.08 -12.85 -0.90
N GLU A 198 -4.89 -14.16 -0.96
CA GLU A 198 -4.46 -14.84 -2.20
C GLU A 198 -5.19 -16.18 -2.45
N ALA A 199 -5.99 -16.66 -1.49
CA ALA A 199 -6.80 -17.85 -1.67
C ALA A 199 -7.94 -17.59 -2.66
N SER A 200 -8.00 -18.34 -3.76
CA SER A 200 -8.91 -18.09 -4.89
C SER A 200 -10.39 -18.10 -4.50
N GLU A 201 -10.78 -18.86 -3.48
CA GLU A 201 -12.15 -18.92 -2.95
C GLU A 201 -12.64 -17.58 -2.40
N MET A 202 -11.75 -16.71 -1.93
CA MET A 202 -12.12 -15.36 -1.49
C MET A 202 -12.80 -14.53 -2.59
N LEU A 203 -12.55 -14.87 -3.86
CA LEU A 203 -13.17 -14.22 -5.03
C LEU A 203 -14.59 -14.72 -5.34
N ASN A 204 -15.08 -15.77 -4.64
CA ASN A 204 -16.46 -16.27 -4.78
C ASN A 204 -17.46 -15.29 -4.15
N GLY A 205 -17.07 -14.59 -3.07
CA GLY A 205 -17.86 -13.57 -2.41
C GLY A 205 -17.51 -12.14 -2.85
N ASP A 206 -18.10 -11.16 -2.15
CA ASP A 206 -17.68 -9.76 -2.24
C ASP A 206 -16.42 -9.56 -1.39
N ILE A 207 -15.26 -9.70 -2.03
CA ILE A 207 -13.97 -9.61 -1.34
C ILE A 207 -13.79 -8.27 -0.62
N ASN A 208 -14.31 -7.16 -1.17
CA ASN A 208 -14.16 -5.85 -0.56
C ASN A 208 -15.04 -5.70 0.70
N ALA A 209 -16.30 -6.11 0.63
CA ALA A 209 -17.19 -6.09 1.78
C ALA A 209 -16.69 -7.03 2.90
N ASN A 210 -16.19 -8.21 2.54
CA ASN A 210 -15.66 -9.18 3.50
C ASN A 210 -14.35 -8.69 4.14
N THR A 211 -13.44 -8.11 3.35
CA THR A 211 -12.20 -7.51 3.86
C THR A 211 -12.50 -6.30 4.76
N GLN A 212 -13.53 -5.51 4.45
CA GLN A 212 -13.97 -4.42 5.32
C GLN A 212 -14.48 -4.97 6.67
N ALA A 213 -15.22 -6.08 6.67
CA ALA A 213 -15.67 -6.73 7.90
C ALA A 213 -14.51 -7.28 8.73
N TRP A 214 -13.48 -7.83 8.09
CA TRP A 214 -12.23 -8.23 8.74
C TRP A 214 -11.53 -7.04 9.39
N LYS A 215 -11.35 -5.94 8.66
CA LYS A 215 -10.74 -4.69 9.14
C LYS A 215 -11.45 -4.13 10.38
N GLU A 216 -12.79 -4.06 10.32
CA GLU A 216 -13.59 -3.57 11.43
C GLU A 216 -13.43 -4.42 12.68
N GLU A 217 -13.40 -5.75 12.52
CA GLU A 217 -13.22 -6.68 13.62
C GLU A 217 -11.80 -6.59 14.22
N MET A 218 -10.75 -6.52 13.39
CA MET A 218 -9.37 -6.28 13.85
C MET A 218 -9.26 -5.00 14.68
N THR A 219 -9.84 -3.91 14.19
CA THR A 219 -9.88 -2.61 14.88
C THR A 219 -10.64 -2.71 16.21
N ARG A 220 -11.80 -3.39 16.23
CA ARG A 220 -12.59 -3.63 17.44
C ARG A 220 -11.80 -4.44 18.49
N LEU A 221 -10.93 -5.33 18.06
CA LEU A 221 -10.08 -6.17 18.92
C LEU A 221 -8.80 -5.44 19.38
N GLY A 222 -8.57 -4.20 18.92
CA GLY A 222 -7.50 -3.32 19.33
C GLY A 222 -6.28 -3.30 18.43
N TYR A 223 -6.34 -3.89 17.23
CA TYR A 223 -5.26 -3.86 16.24
C TYR A 223 -5.67 -2.98 15.06
N GLY A 224 -5.03 -1.83 14.93
CA GLY A 224 -5.38 -0.83 13.91
C GLY A 224 -4.32 -0.62 12.83
N ASP A 225 -3.10 -1.12 13.00
CA ASP A 225 -2.05 -1.05 11.98
C ASP A 225 -2.17 -2.25 11.02
N LEU A 226 -3.01 -2.07 9.99
CA LEU A 226 -3.43 -3.14 9.08
C LEU A 226 -2.85 -2.95 7.68
N VAL A 227 -2.32 -4.03 7.11
CA VAL A 227 -1.84 -4.10 5.73
C VAL A 227 -2.54 -5.24 5.00
N TYR A 228 -2.78 -5.06 3.71
CA TYR A 228 -3.44 -6.03 2.84
C TYR A 228 -2.42 -6.55 1.82
N TYR A 229 -1.98 -7.81 2.01
CA TYR A 229 -1.15 -8.47 1.04
C TYR A 229 -2.01 -9.12 -0.04
N THR A 230 -1.64 -8.93 -1.30
CA THR A 230 -2.23 -9.64 -2.43
C THR A 230 -1.32 -9.57 -3.66
N MET A 231 -1.57 -10.42 -4.63
CA MET A 231 -0.88 -10.33 -5.91
C MET A 231 -1.38 -9.14 -6.76
N ALA A 232 -0.49 -8.56 -7.55
CA ALA A 232 -0.78 -7.39 -8.38
C ALA A 232 -2.03 -7.56 -9.27
N SER A 233 -2.26 -8.76 -9.80
CA SER A 233 -3.40 -9.06 -10.68
C SER A 233 -4.76 -9.01 -9.99
N TRP A 234 -4.80 -9.01 -8.65
CA TRP A 234 -6.06 -8.91 -7.91
C TRP A 234 -6.48 -7.46 -7.65
N LEU A 235 -5.57 -6.51 -7.79
CA LEU A 235 -5.86 -5.09 -7.60
C LEU A 235 -6.71 -4.52 -8.74
N ASP A 236 -7.68 -3.66 -8.43
CA ASP A 236 -8.57 -2.99 -9.38
C ASP A 236 -7.81 -2.18 -10.43
N ILE A 237 -6.68 -1.56 -10.07
CA ILE A 237 -5.77 -0.85 -10.97
C ILE A 237 -5.11 -1.77 -12.04
N LYS A 238 -5.24 -3.08 -11.88
CA LYS A 238 -4.78 -4.10 -12.84
C LYS A 238 -5.95 -4.93 -13.41
N GLY A 239 -7.19 -4.50 -13.16
CA GLY A 239 -8.40 -5.18 -13.62
C GLY A 239 -8.88 -6.30 -12.68
N GLY A 240 -8.32 -6.42 -11.49
CA GLY A 240 -8.78 -7.33 -10.43
C GLY A 240 -9.97 -6.80 -9.65
N LYS A 241 -10.35 -7.51 -8.59
CA LYS A 241 -11.54 -7.20 -7.78
C LYS A 241 -11.25 -6.42 -6.50
N VAL A 242 -9.98 -6.39 -6.04
CA VAL A 242 -9.61 -5.75 -4.77
C VAL A 242 -9.47 -4.25 -4.96
N SER A 243 -10.28 -3.48 -4.24
CA SER A 243 -10.38 -2.02 -4.40
C SER A 243 -9.25 -1.28 -3.68
N THR A 244 -8.35 -0.69 -4.46
CA THR A 244 -7.26 0.15 -3.92
C THR A 244 -7.78 1.48 -3.38
N SER A 245 -8.90 2.00 -3.89
CA SER A 245 -9.51 3.22 -3.39
C SER A 245 -10.20 3.03 -2.02
N THR A 246 -10.81 1.85 -1.79
CA THR A 246 -11.49 1.53 -0.52
C THR A 246 -10.52 1.37 0.65
N PHE A 247 -9.38 0.70 0.41
CA PHE A 247 -8.43 0.38 1.48
C PHE A 247 -7.23 1.33 1.53
N GLY A 248 -7.02 2.14 0.49
CA GLY A 248 -5.87 3.03 0.33
C GLY A 248 -4.63 2.28 -0.19
N MET A 249 -4.07 2.70 -1.32
CA MET A 249 -2.92 2.02 -1.92
C MET A 249 -1.73 1.89 -0.96
N SER A 250 -1.49 2.88 -0.11
CA SER A 250 -0.43 2.87 0.91
C SER A 250 -0.62 1.83 2.03
N ASN A 251 -1.72 1.09 2.04
CA ASN A 251 -1.96 -0.04 2.94
C ASN A 251 -1.82 -1.39 2.25
N PHE A 252 -1.42 -1.43 0.98
CA PHE A 252 -1.19 -2.70 0.29
C PHE A 252 0.28 -3.10 0.33
N TRP A 253 0.51 -4.38 0.53
CA TRP A 253 1.77 -5.05 0.25
C TRP A 253 1.53 -5.93 -0.98
N VAL A 254 2.18 -5.58 -2.09
CA VAL A 254 1.89 -6.15 -3.41
C VAL A 254 2.92 -7.20 -3.79
N ALA A 255 2.46 -8.41 -4.12
CA ALA A 255 3.30 -9.43 -4.71
C ALA A 255 3.35 -9.27 -6.24
N HIS A 256 4.56 -9.12 -6.77
CA HIS A 256 4.78 -9.07 -8.21
C HIS A 256 6.21 -9.46 -8.57
N TYR A 257 6.37 -10.65 -9.11
CA TYR A 257 7.66 -11.21 -9.49
C TYR A 257 7.94 -10.91 -10.97
N VAL A 258 8.60 -9.78 -11.24
CA VAL A 258 8.81 -9.26 -12.61
C VAL A 258 9.69 -10.16 -13.47
N TYR A 259 10.53 -10.99 -12.85
CA TYR A 259 11.36 -11.99 -13.51
C TYR A 259 10.96 -13.43 -13.17
N GLY A 260 9.73 -13.62 -12.68
CA GLY A 260 9.21 -14.93 -12.28
C GLY A 260 10.05 -15.55 -11.16
N TYR A 261 10.47 -16.79 -11.35
CA TYR A 261 11.29 -17.54 -10.38
C TYR A 261 12.81 -17.28 -10.52
N THR A 262 13.22 -16.18 -11.14
CA THR A 262 14.61 -15.75 -11.15
C THR A 262 14.83 -14.76 -9.99
N TYR A 263 15.90 -14.96 -9.23
CA TYR A 263 16.23 -14.08 -8.12
C TYR A 263 16.45 -12.64 -8.61
N LEU A 264 15.72 -11.74 -8.00
CA LEU A 264 15.90 -10.30 -8.15
C LEU A 264 16.59 -9.79 -6.88
N ASP A 265 17.76 -9.17 -7.03
CA ASP A 265 18.50 -8.63 -5.90
C ASP A 265 17.95 -7.28 -5.41
N GLN A 266 18.34 -6.88 -4.20
CA GLN A 266 17.86 -5.67 -3.53
C GLN A 266 18.13 -4.39 -4.32
N GLU A 267 19.31 -4.22 -4.90
CA GLU A 267 19.68 -3.02 -5.64
C GLU A 267 18.86 -2.89 -6.94
N THR A 268 18.68 -3.99 -7.63
CA THR A 268 17.82 -4.02 -8.83
C THR A 268 16.37 -3.76 -8.46
N ALA A 269 15.85 -4.37 -7.38
CA ALA A 269 14.49 -4.13 -6.89
C ALA A 269 14.30 -2.67 -6.49
N LYS A 270 15.27 -2.07 -5.79
CA LYS A 270 15.26 -0.65 -5.41
C LYS A 270 15.21 0.27 -6.64
N SER A 271 15.98 -0.04 -7.67
CA SER A 271 15.99 0.77 -8.90
C SER A 271 14.70 0.66 -9.70
N LEU A 272 14.03 -0.49 -9.68
CA LEU A 272 12.75 -0.70 -10.35
C LEU A 272 11.58 -0.03 -9.61
N ALA A 273 11.61 -0.02 -8.27
CA ALA A 273 10.67 0.63 -7.38
C ALA A 273 9.18 0.41 -7.73
N TYR A 274 8.81 -0.82 -8.18
CA TYR A 274 7.42 -1.12 -8.52
C TYR A 274 6.50 -0.92 -7.32
N TYR A 275 5.32 -0.37 -7.57
CA TYR A 275 4.30 -0.10 -6.55
C TYR A 275 4.80 0.79 -5.39
N SER A 276 5.66 1.77 -5.66
CA SER A 276 6.23 2.66 -4.63
C SER A 276 5.19 3.47 -3.83
N SER A 277 3.96 3.58 -4.33
CA SER A 277 2.82 4.15 -3.59
C SER A 277 2.12 3.15 -2.64
N ALA A 278 2.49 1.88 -2.68
CA ALA A 278 2.02 0.85 -1.75
C ALA A 278 2.78 0.91 -0.42
N ALA A 279 2.35 0.12 0.57
CA ALA A 279 3.13 -0.07 1.80
C ALA A 279 4.42 -0.84 1.52
N ALA A 280 4.35 -1.86 0.67
CA ALA A 280 5.49 -2.71 0.37
C ALA A 280 5.32 -3.43 -0.98
N TRP A 281 6.43 -3.93 -1.51
CA TRP A 281 6.49 -4.81 -2.68
C TRP A 281 7.27 -6.08 -2.37
N GLN A 282 6.63 -7.25 -2.54
CA GLN A 282 7.31 -8.54 -2.55
C GLN A 282 7.82 -8.79 -3.96
N TYR A 283 9.15 -8.75 -4.13
CA TYR A 283 9.79 -8.75 -5.43
C TYR A 283 10.41 -10.08 -5.83
N THR A 284 10.64 -10.98 -4.89
CA THR A 284 11.17 -12.32 -5.13
C THR A 284 10.71 -13.30 -4.06
N SER A 285 10.58 -14.57 -4.44
CA SER A 285 10.31 -15.70 -3.54
C SER A 285 11.43 -16.75 -3.56
N VAL A 286 12.56 -16.42 -4.15
CA VAL A 286 13.69 -17.35 -4.37
C VAL A 286 15.03 -16.74 -3.93
N SER A 287 15.01 -15.91 -2.89
CA SER A 287 16.24 -15.34 -2.34
C SER A 287 17.19 -16.44 -1.82
N PRO A 288 18.48 -16.36 -2.15
CA PRO A 288 19.49 -17.31 -1.70
C PRO A 288 20.06 -17.02 -0.31
N LYS A 289 19.49 -16.06 0.43
CA LYS A 289 20.06 -15.62 1.72
C LYS A 289 19.93 -16.62 2.86
N LEU A 290 19.06 -17.62 2.69
CA LEU A 290 18.96 -18.81 3.55
C LEU A 290 19.17 -20.08 2.73
N SER A 291 19.28 -21.22 3.40
CA SER A 291 19.47 -22.53 2.76
C SER A 291 18.24 -23.05 1.98
N HIS A 292 17.12 -22.38 2.13
CA HIS A 292 15.84 -22.65 1.44
C HIS A 292 15.28 -21.37 0.85
N ALA A 293 14.32 -21.49 -0.05
CA ALA A 293 13.67 -20.35 -0.69
C ALA A 293 13.11 -19.37 0.35
N LEU A 294 13.31 -18.08 0.10
CA LEU A 294 12.94 -17.01 1.01
C LEU A 294 12.33 -15.87 0.22
N ASP A 295 11.25 -15.31 0.74
CA ASP A 295 10.59 -14.14 0.21
C ASP A 295 11.30 -12.88 0.68
N GLU A 296 11.60 -11.96 -0.25
CA GLU A 296 12.16 -10.65 0.08
C GLU A 296 11.27 -9.51 -0.42
N ASN A 297 11.29 -8.44 0.35
CA ASN A 297 10.37 -7.32 0.22
C ASN A 297 11.06 -5.99 0.40
N ILE A 298 10.54 -4.95 -0.29
CA ILE A 298 10.87 -3.54 -0.02
C ILE A 298 9.73 -2.93 0.80
N ASP A 299 10.07 -2.27 1.90
CA ASP A 299 9.17 -1.44 2.70
C ASP A 299 9.26 0.01 2.23
N TYR A 300 8.18 0.55 1.69
CA TYR A 300 8.10 1.94 1.25
C TYR A 300 7.60 2.90 2.33
N THR A 301 7.07 2.38 3.44
CA THR A 301 6.41 3.18 4.49
C THR A 301 7.14 3.17 5.83
N GLY A 302 8.15 2.31 6.00
CA GLY A 302 8.81 2.08 7.28
C GLY A 302 7.94 1.30 8.29
N ARG A 303 6.81 0.74 7.84
CA ARG A 303 5.92 -0.01 8.74
C ARG A 303 6.48 -1.36 9.14
N PHE A 304 7.24 -2.00 8.28
CA PHE A 304 7.79 -3.35 8.48
C PHE A 304 9.24 -3.36 8.98
N THR A 305 9.92 -2.22 8.94
CA THR A 305 11.36 -2.09 9.23
C THR A 305 11.63 -1.02 10.28
N TRP A 306 12.85 -0.99 10.82
CA TRP A 306 13.33 0.06 11.73
C TRP A 306 13.94 1.22 10.97
#